data_40eac665a05b706bba725dfabfa4107f
#
_entry.id   40eac665a05b706bba725dfabfa4107f
#
_cell.length_a   1.000
_cell.length_b   1.000
_cell.length_c   1.000
_cell.angle_alpha   90.00
_cell.angle_beta   90.00
_cell.angle_gamma   90.00
#
_symmetry.space_group_name_H-M   'P 1'
#
loop_
_entity.id
_entity.type
_entity.pdbx_description
1 polymer ?
#
loop_
_entity_poly.entity_id
_entity_poly.type
_entity_poly.pdbx_seq_one_letter_code
_entity_poly.pdbx_strand_id
1 'polypeptide(L)'
;MSDVILSVKDLQVNYGGIEAVKGISFDVPAGDIVTLIGANGAGKSTTLKAIAGLVKPRSGSIEFEGANITGKDSSDIVARGVTLVPEGRRVFANMTVLENIKIGAYLRKDSLSDDIAWVYDLFPRLKEREWQLAGTLSGGEQQMLAVARALMSRPKVLMMDEPSLGLAPLVVKGIFDIIREINKQGVTVLLIEQNANMALKTADYAYVLETGRIGLSGTGAELLTNEDVKKAYLGS
;
A
#
# COMPACT_ATOMS: atom_id res chain seq x y z
N MET A 1 -4.72 -5.31 -22.71
CA MET A 1 -4.55 -5.74 -21.30
C MET A 1 -3.25 -5.10 -20.84
N SER A 2 -3.26 -4.32 -19.77
CA SER A 2 -2.03 -3.78 -19.19
C SER A 2 -1.13 -4.92 -18.74
N ASP A 3 0.19 -4.78 -18.91
CA ASP A 3 1.14 -5.81 -18.47
C ASP A 3 1.09 -5.97 -16.96
N VAL A 4 1.09 -7.23 -16.48
CA VAL A 4 1.10 -7.53 -15.05
C VAL A 4 2.47 -7.19 -14.47
N ILE A 5 2.51 -6.22 -13.54
CA ILE A 5 3.78 -5.80 -12.89
C ILE A 5 4.09 -6.64 -11.64
N LEU A 6 3.05 -7.05 -10.89
CA LEU A 6 3.18 -7.88 -9.70
C LEU A 6 2.18 -9.03 -9.78
N SER A 7 2.64 -10.27 -9.66
CA SER A 7 1.82 -11.48 -9.66
C SER A 7 2.07 -12.30 -8.41
N VAL A 8 1.00 -12.73 -7.76
CA VAL A 8 1.01 -13.61 -6.59
C VAL A 8 0.29 -14.90 -6.97
N LYS A 9 0.94 -16.06 -6.77
CA LYS A 9 0.41 -17.37 -7.14
C LYS A 9 0.45 -18.33 -5.97
N ASP A 10 -0.72 -18.88 -5.61
CA ASP A 10 -0.93 -19.89 -4.57
C ASP A 10 -0.22 -19.59 -3.24
N LEU A 11 -0.19 -18.29 -2.88
CA LEU A 11 0.52 -17.80 -1.72
C LEU A 11 -0.09 -18.35 -0.43
N GLN A 12 0.73 -19.03 0.38
CA GLN A 12 0.38 -19.48 1.72
C GLN A 12 1.32 -18.87 2.75
N VAL A 13 0.74 -18.33 3.82
CA VAL A 13 1.51 -17.75 4.93
C VAL A 13 0.94 -18.22 6.26
N ASN A 14 1.83 -18.75 7.12
CA ASN A 14 1.49 -19.26 8.42
C ASN A 14 2.24 -18.50 9.53
N TYR A 15 1.57 -18.32 10.67
CA TYR A 15 2.18 -17.89 11.92
C TYR A 15 2.03 -19.03 12.93
N GLY A 16 3.09 -19.82 13.10
CA GLY A 16 3.01 -21.07 13.89
C GLY A 16 1.96 -22.01 13.30
N GLY A 17 0.96 -22.37 14.08
CA GLY A 17 -0.14 -23.23 13.65
C GLY A 17 -1.29 -22.52 12.92
N ILE A 18 -1.26 -21.19 12.80
CA ILE A 18 -2.34 -20.43 12.20
C ILE A 18 -2.05 -20.15 10.73
N GLU A 19 -2.90 -20.64 9.84
CA GLU A 19 -2.86 -20.32 8.40
C GLU A 19 -3.55 -18.97 8.17
N ALA A 20 -2.75 -17.91 8.04
CA ALA A 20 -3.25 -16.55 7.81
C ALA A 20 -3.62 -16.30 6.35
N VAL A 21 -2.89 -16.89 5.40
CA VAL A 21 -3.16 -16.86 3.95
C VAL A 21 -3.13 -18.28 3.43
N LYS A 22 -4.17 -18.67 2.68
CA LYS A 22 -4.49 -20.07 2.37
C LYS A 22 -4.52 -20.36 0.86
N GLY A 23 -3.45 -19.97 0.13
CA GLY A 23 -3.33 -20.22 -1.30
C GLY A 23 -4.10 -19.18 -2.11
N ILE A 24 -3.74 -17.90 -1.97
CA ILE A 24 -4.32 -16.82 -2.78
C ILE A 24 -3.50 -16.60 -4.06
N SER A 25 -4.21 -16.27 -5.14
CA SER A 25 -3.60 -15.88 -6.41
C SER A 25 -4.27 -14.61 -6.91
N PHE A 26 -3.46 -13.61 -7.27
CA PHE A 26 -3.94 -12.36 -7.84
C PHE A 26 -2.84 -11.64 -8.62
N ASP A 27 -3.27 -10.78 -9.53
CA ASP A 27 -2.39 -9.97 -10.35
C ASP A 27 -2.63 -8.47 -10.11
N VAL A 28 -1.57 -7.69 -10.25
CA VAL A 28 -1.59 -6.22 -10.21
C VAL A 28 -1.06 -5.72 -11.55
N PRO A 29 -1.92 -5.18 -12.42
CA PRO A 29 -1.50 -4.60 -13.69
C PRO A 29 -0.69 -3.31 -13.47
N ALA A 30 0.26 -3.03 -14.37
CA ALA A 30 1.05 -1.81 -14.32
C ALA A 30 0.16 -0.57 -14.55
N GLY A 31 0.31 0.44 -13.69
CA GLY A 31 -0.44 1.69 -13.76
C GLY A 31 -1.82 1.65 -13.12
N ASP A 32 -2.29 0.50 -12.63
CA ASP A 32 -3.60 0.39 -11.99
C ASP A 32 -3.52 0.65 -10.47
N ILE A 33 -4.66 1.02 -9.90
CA ILE A 33 -4.93 0.96 -8.47
C ILE A 33 -5.69 -0.33 -8.20
N VAL A 34 -5.04 -1.30 -7.55
CA VAL A 34 -5.66 -2.56 -7.13
C VAL A 34 -5.90 -2.54 -5.63
N THR A 35 -7.06 -3.01 -5.17
CA THR A 35 -7.34 -3.08 -3.74
C THR A 35 -7.64 -4.50 -3.25
N LEU A 36 -7.17 -4.82 -2.04
CA LEU A 36 -7.61 -5.99 -1.29
C LEU A 36 -8.52 -5.53 -0.16
N ILE A 37 -9.79 -5.89 -0.23
CA ILE A 37 -10.76 -5.62 0.84
C ILE A 37 -11.12 -6.90 1.58
N GLY A 38 -11.65 -6.77 2.80
CA GLY A 38 -12.04 -7.91 3.63
C GLY A 38 -12.04 -7.57 5.11
N ALA A 39 -12.63 -8.44 5.92
CA ALA A 39 -12.72 -8.26 7.37
C ALA A 39 -11.32 -8.27 8.04
N ASN A 40 -11.25 -7.79 9.29
CA ASN A 40 -10.05 -7.90 10.10
C ASN A 40 -9.68 -9.37 10.29
N GLY A 41 -8.39 -9.68 10.14
CA GLY A 41 -7.91 -11.06 10.19
C GLY A 41 -8.09 -11.86 8.89
N ALA A 42 -8.61 -11.28 7.81
CA ALA A 42 -8.76 -11.98 6.53
C ALA A 42 -7.44 -12.31 5.82
N GLY A 43 -6.30 -11.81 6.29
CA GLY A 43 -4.99 -12.09 5.70
C GLY A 43 -4.40 -10.94 4.88
N LYS A 44 -5.09 -9.80 4.77
CA LYS A 44 -4.71 -8.64 3.94
C LYS A 44 -3.29 -8.13 4.25
N SER A 45 -3.04 -7.66 5.48
CA SER A 45 -1.72 -7.14 5.89
C SER A 45 -0.63 -8.22 5.85
N THR A 46 -0.99 -9.48 6.10
CA THR A 46 -0.07 -10.61 5.97
C THR A 46 0.39 -10.79 4.52
N THR A 47 -0.51 -10.61 3.56
CA THR A 47 -0.19 -10.65 2.13
C THR A 47 0.81 -9.55 1.76
N LEU A 48 0.57 -8.28 2.17
CA LEU A 48 1.54 -7.21 1.91
C LEU A 48 2.89 -7.45 2.59
N LYS A 49 2.89 -7.96 3.82
CA LYS A 49 4.13 -8.29 4.53
C LYS A 49 4.92 -9.40 3.84
N ALA A 50 4.23 -10.38 3.24
CA ALA A 50 4.89 -11.43 2.46
C ALA A 50 5.50 -10.86 1.16
N ILE A 51 4.78 -9.98 0.45
CA ILE A 51 5.29 -9.31 -0.76
C ILE A 51 6.49 -8.41 -0.41
N ALA A 52 6.44 -7.69 0.71
CA ALA A 52 7.53 -6.82 1.19
C ALA A 52 8.73 -7.57 1.79
N GLY A 53 8.71 -8.92 1.84
CA GLY A 53 9.80 -9.72 2.43
C GLY A 53 9.90 -9.65 3.96
N LEU A 54 8.86 -9.15 4.64
CA LEU A 54 8.80 -9.06 6.10
C LEU A 54 8.36 -10.38 6.74
N VAL A 55 7.68 -11.24 5.97
CA VAL A 55 7.23 -12.55 6.39
C VAL A 55 7.53 -13.54 5.27
N LYS A 56 8.12 -14.68 5.60
CA LYS A 56 8.40 -15.73 4.62
C LYS A 56 7.13 -16.53 4.32
N PRO A 57 6.73 -16.68 3.05
CA PRO A 57 5.66 -17.59 2.65
C PRO A 57 6.02 -19.04 2.99
N ARG A 58 5.00 -19.85 3.32
CA ARG A 58 5.13 -21.29 3.44
C ARG A 58 5.25 -21.95 2.06
N SER A 59 4.47 -21.47 1.10
CA SER A 59 4.46 -21.92 -0.30
C SER A 59 3.88 -20.83 -1.21
N GLY A 60 3.90 -21.08 -2.51
CA GLY A 60 3.48 -20.16 -3.53
C GLY A 60 4.63 -19.30 -4.05
N SER A 61 4.34 -18.42 -4.97
CA SER A 61 5.34 -17.52 -5.56
C SER A 61 4.84 -16.09 -5.68
N ILE A 62 5.79 -15.16 -5.63
CA ILE A 62 5.58 -13.72 -5.84
C ILE A 62 6.54 -13.30 -6.94
N GLU A 63 6.02 -12.77 -8.03
CA GLU A 63 6.79 -12.31 -9.18
C GLU A 63 6.59 -10.80 -9.36
N PHE A 64 7.69 -10.08 -9.54
CA PHE A 64 7.68 -8.65 -9.85
C PHE A 64 8.46 -8.41 -11.13
N GLU A 65 7.82 -7.77 -12.14
CA GLU A 65 8.38 -7.59 -13.50
C GLU A 65 8.93 -8.92 -14.08
N GLY A 66 8.20 -10.02 -13.88
CA GLY A 66 8.59 -11.37 -14.34
C GLY A 66 9.71 -12.03 -13.53
N ALA A 67 10.29 -11.34 -12.55
CA ALA A 67 11.34 -11.90 -11.70
C ALA A 67 10.76 -12.39 -10.36
N ASN A 68 11.15 -13.60 -9.94
CA ASN A 68 10.73 -14.14 -8.65
C ASN A 68 11.38 -13.36 -7.48
N ILE A 69 10.54 -12.80 -6.60
CA ILE A 69 10.94 -12.08 -5.39
C ILE A 69 10.53 -12.79 -4.08
N THR A 70 10.02 -14.01 -4.17
CA THR A 70 9.52 -14.77 -3.02
C THR A 70 10.59 -14.94 -1.96
N GLY A 71 10.30 -14.47 -0.74
CA GLY A 71 11.19 -14.62 0.41
C GLY A 71 12.53 -13.88 0.32
N LYS A 72 12.68 -12.93 -0.63
CA LYS A 72 13.82 -12.01 -0.67
C LYS A 72 13.77 -11.04 0.51
N ASP A 73 14.91 -10.46 0.84
CA ASP A 73 15.00 -9.45 1.89
C ASP A 73 14.31 -8.15 1.46
N SER A 74 13.73 -7.44 2.44
CA SER A 74 12.97 -6.20 2.18
C SER A 74 13.79 -5.13 1.47
N SER A 75 15.09 -5.02 1.76
CA SER A 75 15.99 -4.08 1.08
C SER A 75 16.13 -4.38 -0.42
N ASP A 76 16.21 -5.65 -0.81
CA ASP A 76 16.26 -6.08 -2.21
C ASP A 76 14.95 -5.79 -2.93
N ILE A 77 13.82 -5.97 -2.23
CA ILE A 77 12.48 -5.72 -2.76
C ILE A 77 12.30 -4.22 -3.00
N VAL A 78 12.67 -3.37 -2.04
CA VAL A 78 12.64 -1.90 -2.18
C VAL A 78 13.56 -1.44 -3.30
N ALA A 79 14.77 -1.98 -3.40
CA ALA A 79 15.72 -1.65 -4.47
C ALA A 79 15.19 -1.98 -5.88
N ARG A 80 14.26 -2.94 -6.00
CA ARG A 80 13.59 -3.30 -7.25
C ARG A 80 12.41 -2.37 -7.58
N GLY A 81 11.90 -1.61 -6.61
CA GLY A 81 10.81 -0.66 -6.80
C GLY A 81 9.47 -1.09 -6.17
N VAL A 82 9.45 -2.01 -5.21
CA VAL A 82 8.25 -2.36 -4.44
C VAL A 82 8.40 -1.83 -3.01
N THR A 83 7.57 -0.87 -2.63
CA THR A 83 7.68 -0.20 -1.32
C THR A 83 6.37 -0.30 -0.55
N LEU A 84 6.46 -0.52 0.76
CA LEU A 84 5.32 -0.64 1.67
C LEU A 84 5.21 0.58 2.59
N VAL A 85 4.03 1.19 2.62
CA VAL A 85 3.58 2.07 3.71
C VAL A 85 2.81 1.20 4.70
N PRO A 86 3.39 0.85 5.85
CA PRO A 86 2.76 -0.05 6.81
C PRO A 86 1.66 0.65 7.61
N GLU A 87 0.77 -0.12 8.19
CA GLU A 87 -0.20 0.35 9.18
C GLU A 87 0.48 1.06 10.37
N GLY A 88 -0.19 2.08 10.92
CA GLY A 88 0.25 2.80 12.11
C GLY A 88 1.30 3.89 11.84
N ARG A 89 1.37 4.39 10.60
CA ARG A 89 2.17 5.56 10.17
C ARG A 89 3.69 5.33 10.23
N ARG A 90 4.21 4.79 11.33
CA ARG A 90 5.63 4.40 11.55
C ARG A 90 6.63 5.50 11.17
N VAL A 91 6.32 6.76 11.52
CA VAL A 91 7.27 7.87 11.37
C VAL A 91 8.38 7.81 12.45
N PHE A 92 9.54 8.33 12.14
CA PHE A 92 10.61 8.51 13.12
C PHE A 92 10.33 9.78 13.94
N ALA A 93 9.70 9.62 15.09
CA ALA A 93 9.13 10.71 15.90
C ALA A 93 10.15 11.78 16.30
N ASN A 94 11.39 11.37 16.56
CA ASN A 94 12.50 12.25 17.01
C ASN A 94 13.30 12.86 15.85
N MET A 95 12.89 12.61 14.60
CA MET A 95 13.46 13.22 13.40
C MET A 95 12.50 14.28 12.85
N THR A 96 13.05 15.26 12.16
CA THR A 96 12.24 16.27 11.46
C THR A 96 11.47 15.66 10.29
N VAL A 97 10.52 16.39 9.75
CA VAL A 97 9.79 16.03 8.53
C VAL A 97 10.76 15.78 7.39
N LEU A 98 11.70 16.73 7.15
CA LEU A 98 12.68 16.60 6.05
C LEU A 98 13.61 15.40 6.25
N GLU A 99 14.05 15.11 7.47
CA GLU A 99 14.87 13.92 7.75
C GLU A 99 14.10 12.63 7.53
N ASN A 100 12.82 12.56 7.93
CA ASN A 100 11.94 11.43 7.62
C ASN A 100 11.79 11.21 6.12
N ILE A 101 11.61 12.28 5.33
CA ILE A 101 11.52 12.21 3.87
C ILE A 101 12.84 11.66 3.31
N LYS A 102 13.99 12.25 3.68
CA LYS A 102 15.30 11.85 3.16
C LYS A 102 15.66 10.40 3.44
N ILE A 103 15.31 9.87 4.63
CA ILE A 103 15.63 8.48 4.97
C ILE A 103 14.89 7.46 4.07
N GLY A 104 13.77 7.87 3.43
CA GLY A 104 13.07 7.03 2.45
C GLY A 104 13.92 6.69 1.21
N ALA A 105 14.94 7.49 0.94
CA ALA A 105 15.88 7.29 -0.16
C ALA A 105 17.20 6.61 0.27
N TYR A 106 17.24 5.91 1.42
CA TYR A 106 18.50 5.41 2.01
C TYR A 106 19.29 4.45 1.11
N LEU A 107 18.65 3.79 0.15
CA LEU A 107 19.31 2.92 -0.84
C LEU A 107 19.87 3.69 -2.05
N ARG A 108 19.50 4.96 -2.20
CA ARG A 108 19.85 5.80 -3.35
C ARG A 108 21.13 6.60 -3.07
N LYS A 109 21.85 6.91 -4.14
CA LYS A 109 23.11 7.70 -4.10
C LYS A 109 23.07 8.95 -4.98
N ASP A 110 21.94 9.16 -5.67
CA ASP A 110 21.72 10.31 -6.55
C ASP A 110 21.17 11.53 -5.79
N SER A 111 21.01 12.66 -6.50
CA SER A 111 20.39 13.86 -5.92
C SER A 111 18.94 13.61 -5.58
N LEU A 112 18.49 14.12 -4.42
CA LEU A 112 17.12 13.99 -3.93
C LEU A 112 16.29 15.28 -4.13
N SER A 113 16.88 16.33 -4.71
CA SER A 113 16.25 17.66 -4.81
C SER A 113 14.91 17.63 -5.53
N ASP A 114 14.86 16.95 -6.68
CA ASP A 114 13.66 16.91 -7.52
C ASP A 114 12.57 16.06 -6.89
N ASP A 115 12.94 14.94 -6.25
CA ASP A 115 11.98 14.09 -5.52
C ASP A 115 11.41 14.82 -4.29
N ILE A 116 12.24 15.54 -3.55
CA ILE A 116 11.78 16.35 -2.41
C ILE A 116 10.84 17.45 -2.90
N ALA A 117 11.16 18.14 -3.99
CA ALA A 117 10.29 19.15 -4.57
C ALA A 117 8.93 18.55 -4.98
N TRP A 118 8.94 17.43 -5.69
CA TRP A 118 7.73 16.71 -6.08
C TRP A 118 6.90 16.25 -4.87
N VAL A 119 7.54 15.67 -3.85
CA VAL A 119 6.87 15.28 -2.61
C VAL A 119 6.25 16.49 -1.91
N TYR A 120 6.92 17.64 -1.89
CA TYR A 120 6.37 18.85 -1.31
C TYR A 120 5.22 19.46 -2.12
N ASP A 121 5.19 19.27 -3.43
CA ASP A 121 4.05 19.65 -4.26
C ASP A 121 2.82 18.77 -3.96
N LEU A 122 3.02 17.47 -3.73
CA LEU A 122 1.95 16.56 -3.29
C LEU A 122 1.48 16.84 -1.85
N PHE A 123 2.40 17.26 -0.98
CA PHE A 123 2.16 17.47 0.46
C PHE A 123 2.60 18.87 0.93
N PRO A 124 1.94 19.97 0.51
CA PRO A 124 2.38 21.33 0.85
C PRO A 124 2.51 21.58 2.37
N ARG A 125 1.64 20.92 3.17
CA ARG A 125 1.71 21.02 4.64
C ARG A 125 3.00 20.46 5.23
N LEU A 126 3.59 19.45 4.61
CA LEU A 126 4.87 18.90 5.04
C LEU A 126 6.02 19.88 4.74
N LYS A 127 5.94 20.60 3.61
CA LYS A 127 6.90 21.66 3.26
C LYS A 127 6.89 22.80 4.28
N GLU A 128 5.70 23.27 4.66
CA GLU A 128 5.53 24.33 5.68
C GLU A 128 6.14 23.95 7.05
N ARG A 129 6.30 22.65 7.30
CA ARG A 129 6.72 22.07 8.59
C ARG A 129 7.99 21.23 8.49
N GLU A 130 8.80 21.42 7.46
CA GLU A 130 9.95 20.57 7.15
C GLU A 130 10.95 20.42 8.30
N TRP A 131 11.06 21.45 9.14
CA TRP A 131 11.93 21.50 10.32
C TRP A 131 11.28 20.95 11.59
N GLN A 132 9.95 20.70 11.59
CA GLN A 132 9.21 20.24 12.75
C GLN A 132 9.48 18.75 13.03
N LEU A 133 9.56 18.36 14.32
CA LEU A 133 9.69 16.96 14.71
C LEU A 133 8.42 16.17 14.31
N ALA A 134 8.60 15.04 13.64
CA ALA A 134 7.51 14.23 13.12
C ALA A 134 6.54 13.74 14.20
N GLY A 135 7.03 13.51 15.41
CA GLY A 135 6.22 13.10 16.56
C GLY A 135 5.19 14.15 17.00
N THR A 136 5.37 15.42 16.63
CA THR A 136 4.48 16.53 17.01
C THR A 136 3.43 16.86 15.95
N LEU A 137 3.46 16.17 14.82
CA LEU A 137 2.47 16.30 13.74
C LEU A 137 1.14 15.66 14.14
N SER A 138 0.05 16.17 13.56
CA SER A 138 -1.26 15.48 13.64
C SER A 138 -1.20 14.09 12.99
N GLY A 139 -2.15 13.23 13.35
CA GLY A 139 -2.19 11.88 12.79
C GLY A 139 -2.30 11.83 11.26
N GLY A 140 -3.03 12.77 10.66
CA GLY A 140 -3.13 12.88 9.20
C GLY A 140 -1.82 13.33 8.57
N GLU A 141 -1.12 14.31 9.16
CA GLU A 141 0.19 14.77 8.69
C GLU A 141 1.25 13.67 8.82
N GLN A 142 1.22 12.89 9.91
CA GLN A 142 2.09 11.71 10.06
C GLN A 142 1.83 10.66 8.98
N GLN A 143 0.56 10.43 8.61
CA GLN A 143 0.23 9.51 7.53
C GLN A 143 0.73 10.02 6.18
N MET A 144 0.55 11.31 5.88
CA MET A 144 1.11 11.96 4.69
C MET A 144 2.63 11.85 4.66
N LEU A 145 3.30 12.04 5.81
CA LEU A 145 4.75 11.89 5.94
C LEU A 145 5.22 10.45 5.68
N ALA A 146 4.47 9.45 6.14
CA ALA A 146 4.79 8.04 5.87
C ALA A 146 4.70 7.72 4.37
N VAL A 147 3.69 8.25 3.67
CA VAL A 147 3.56 8.13 2.20
C VAL A 147 4.67 8.90 1.49
N ALA A 148 4.92 10.15 1.87
CA ALA A 148 5.99 10.99 1.34
C ALA A 148 7.35 10.30 1.42
N ARG A 149 7.67 9.71 2.58
CA ARG A 149 8.89 8.93 2.80
C ARG A 149 8.98 7.72 1.86
N ALA A 150 7.88 7.00 1.66
CA ALA A 150 7.86 5.84 0.77
C ALA A 150 8.12 6.22 -0.69
N LEU A 151 7.59 7.36 -1.14
CA LEU A 151 7.80 7.87 -2.50
C LEU A 151 9.25 8.21 -2.81
N MET A 152 10.06 8.55 -1.81
CA MET A 152 11.49 8.84 -1.99
C MET A 152 12.32 7.65 -2.50
N SER A 153 11.81 6.42 -2.38
CA SER A 153 12.44 5.23 -3.00
C SER A 153 12.19 5.13 -4.51
N ARG A 154 11.37 6.01 -5.11
CA ARG A 154 10.84 5.95 -6.50
C ARG A 154 10.18 4.60 -6.80
N PRO A 155 9.12 4.23 -6.06
CA PRO A 155 8.49 2.93 -6.23
C PRO A 155 7.81 2.83 -7.60
N LYS A 156 7.90 1.65 -8.21
CA LYS A 156 7.04 1.24 -9.34
C LYS A 156 5.71 0.70 -8.83
N VAL A 157 5.74 0.01 -7.66
CA VAL A 157 4.57 -0.44 -6.92
C VAL A 157 4.63 0.11 -5.50
N LEU A 158 3.65 0.93 -5.15
CA LEU A 158 3.43 1.45 -3.80
C LEU A 158 2.34 0.63 -3.12
N MET A 159 2.70 -0.10 -2.09
CA MET A 159 1.76 -0.85 -1.27
C MET A 159 1.39 -0.02 -0.04
N MET A 160 0.09 0.03 0.30
CA MET A 160 -0.41 0.76 1.47
C MET A 160 -1.31 -0.12 2.33
N ASP A 161 -0.99 -0.22 3.62
CA ASP A 161 -1.72 -1.02 4.59
C ASP A 161 -2.59 -0.11 5.47
N GLU A 162 -3.89 -0.05 5.17
CA GLU A 162 -4.93 0.72 5.86
C GLU A 162 -4.55 2.21 6.09
N PRO A 163 -4.19 2.96 5.02
CA PRO A 163 -3.70 4.33 5.18
C PRO A 163 -4.73 5.30 5.74
N SER A 164 -6.03 4.98 5.70
CA SER A 164 -7.09 5.83 6.23
C SER A 164 -7.48 5.54 7.70
N LEU A 165 -6.93 4.48 8.30
CA LEU A 165 -7.34 4.01 9.62
C LEU A 165 -7.14 5.06 10.72
N GLY A 166 -8.21 5.33 11.48
CA GLY A 166 -8.19 6.25 12.63
C GLY A 166 -8.00 7.71 12.27
N LEU A 167 -8.34 8.10 11.03
CA LEU A 167 -8.27 9.48 10.57
C LEU A 167 -9.65 10.13 10.44
N ALA A 168 -9.68 11.46 10.56
CA ALA A 168 -10.92 12.22 10.37
C ALA A 168 -11.40 12.13 8.90
N PRO A 169 -12.72 12.16 8.64
CA PRO A 169 -13.28 11.96 7.29
C PRO A 169 -12.68 12.86 6.20
N LEU A 170 -12.40 14.12 6.54
CA LEU A 170 -11.77 15.06 5.59
C LEU A 170 -10.36 14.65 5.20
N VAL A 171 -9.59 14.12 6.17
CA VAL A 171 -8.21 13.63 5.94
C VAL A 171 -8.25 12.35 5.12
N VAL A 172 -9.20 11.45 5.41
CA VAL A 172 -9.43 10.22 4.62
C VAL A 172 -9.63 10.58 3.15
N LYS A 173 -10.54 11.52 2.83
CA LYS A 173 -10.74 11.98 1.45
C LYS A 173 -9.44 12.46 0.83
N GLY A 174 -8.68 13.31 1.54
CA GLY A 174 -7.39 13.81 1.05
C GLY A 174 -6.37 12.70 0.74
N ILE A 175 -6.32 11.64 1.54
CA ILE A 175 -5.44 10.50 1.27
C ILE A 175 -5.82 9.78 -0.02
N PHE A 176 -7.11 9.54 -0.26
CA PHE A 176 -7.55 8.90 -1.50
C PHE A 176 -7.33 9.78 -2.73
N ASP A 177 -7.46 11.10 -2.60
CA ASP A 177 -7.12 12.04 -3.67
C ASP A 177 -5.61 11.98 -4.00
N ILE A 178 -4.75 11.92 -2.97
CA ILE A 178 -3.30 11.75 -3.13
C ILE A 178 -2.95 10.39 -3.78
N ILE A 179 -3.62 9.31 -3.40
CA ILE A 179 -3.43 7.98 -4.02
C ILE A 179 -3.68 8.06 -5.53
N ARG A 180 -4.77 8.71 -5.95
CA ARG A 180 -5.07 8.93 -7.38
C ARG A 180 -4.02 9.78 -8.06
N GLU A 181 -3.52 10.81 -7.40
CA GLU A 181 -2.50 11.70 -7.97
C GLU A 181 -1.15 10.98 -8.14
N ILE A 182 -0.74 10.19 -7.16
CA ILE A 182 0.46 9.32 -7.24
C ILE A 182 0.31 8.34 -8.41
N ASN A 183 -0.86 7.73 -8.57
CA ASN A 183 -1.12 6.78 -9.64
C ASN A 183 -1.07 7.45 -11.03
N LYS A 184 -1.64 8.65 -11.19
CA LYS A 184 -1.54 9.44 -12.43
C LYS A 184 -0.09 9.75 -12.85
N GLN A 185 0.84 9.78 -11.90
CA GLN A 185 2.27 9.93 -12.16
C GLN A 185 2.95 8.61 -12.58
N GLY A 186 2.17 7.55 -12.79
CA GLY A 186 2.64 6.25 -13.29
C GLY A 186 3.00 5.24 -12.21
N VAL A 187 2.77 5.53 -10.94
CA VAL A 187 3.01 4.57 -9.85
C VAL A 187 1.82 3.62 -9.72
N THR A 188 2.08 2.32 -9.82
CA THR A 188 1.07 1.29 -9.53
C THR A 188 0.79 1.24 -8.03
N VAL A 189 -0.47 1.11 -7.64
CA VAL A 189 -0.85 1.09 -6.22
C VAL A 189 -1.52 -0.23 -5.85
N LEU A 190 -1.03 -0.89 -4.79
CA LEU A 190 -1.72 -1.99 -4.13
C LEU A 190 -2.20 -1.54 -2.76
N LEU A 191 -3.50 -1.35 -2.63
CA LEU A 191 -4.14 -0.76 -1.45
C LEU A 191 -4.85 -1.83 -0.62
N ILE A 192 -4.62 -1.82 0.68
CA ILE A 192 -5.46 -2.52 1.65
C ILE A 192 -6.24 -1.49 2.43
N GLU A 193 -7.55 -1.69 2.53
CA GLU A 193 -8.44 -0.79 3.26
C GLU A 193 -9.57 -1.52 3.96
N GLN A 194 -9.93 -1.00 5.12
CA GLN A 194 -11.14 -1.40 5.82
C GLN A 194 -12.36 -0.62 5.31
N ASN A 195 -12.15 0.61 4.86
CA ASN A 195 -13.18 1.43 4.22
C ASN A 195 -13.41 0.95 2.78
N ALA A 196 -14.14 -0.17 2.65
CA ALA A 196 -14.39 -0.80 1.35
C ALA A 196 -15.05 0.16 0.33
N ASN A 197 -15.94 1.05 0.77
CA ASN A 197 -16.60 2.00 -0.13
C ASN A 197 -15.61 2.96 -0.80
N MET A 198 -14.71 3.55 -0.02
CA MET A 198 -13.68 4.45 -0.55
C MET A 198 -12.64 3.69 -1.39
N ALA A 199 -12.23 2.49 -0.95
CA ALA A 199 -11.31 1.64 -1.69
C ALA A 199 -11.86 1.28 -3.06
N LEU A 200 -13.09 0.75 -3.14
CA LEU A 200 -13.73 0.36 -4.40
C LEU A 200 -14.01 1.53 -5.34
N LYS A 201 -14.34 2.73 -4.81
CA LYS A 201 -14.50 3.95 -5.62
C LYS A 201 -13.17 4.45 -6.23
N THR A 202 -12.05 4.01 -5.69
CA THR A 202 -10.73 4.47 -6.11
C THR A 202 -10.01 3.44 -6.97
N ALA A 203 -10.27 2.16 -6.75
CA ALA A 203 -9.59 1.06 -7.40
C ALA A 203 -10.14 0.78 -8.82
N ASP A 204 -9.23 0.45 -9.73
CA ASP A 204 -9.57 -0.10 -11.05
C ASP A 204 -10.03 -1.54 -10.91
N TYR A 205 -9.35 -2.32 -10.04
CA TYR A 205 -9.70 -3.72 -9.77
C TYR A 205 -9.60 -4.03 -8.29
N ALA A 206 -10.40 -4.98 -7.81
CA ALA A 206 -10.45 -5.34 -6.41
C ALA A 206 -10.60 -6.85 -6.19
N TYR A 207 -9.99 -7.34 -5.10
CA TYR A 207 -10.12 -8.70 -4.61
C TYR A 207 -10.70 -8.66 -3.20
N VAL A 208 -11.68 -9.51 -2.93
CA VAL A 208 -12.32 -9.66 -1.62
C VAL A 208 -11.70 -10.86 -0.91
N LEU A 209 -10.99 -10.60 0.19
CA LEU A 209 -10.40 -11.63 1.03
C LEU A 209 -11.33 -12.02 2.16
N GLU A 210 -11.56 -13.32 2.30
CA GLU A 210 -12.33 -13.93 3.38
C GLU A 210 -11.56 -15.10 3.98
N THR A 211 -11.25 -15.01 5.26
CA THR A 211 -10.56 -16.08 6.02
C THR A 211 -9.33 -16.68 5.32
N GLY A 212 -8.50 -15.83 4.73
CA GLY A 212 -7.25 -16.22 4.06
C GLY A 212 -7.41 -16.68 2.61
N ARG A 213 -8.57 -16.50 1.98
CA ARG A 213 -8.86 -16.87 0.58
C ARG A 213 -9.47 -15.70 -0.17
N ILE A 214 -9.31 -15.66 -1.49
CA ILE A 214 -10.05 -14.73 -2.36
C ILE A 214 -11.40 -15.40 -2.67
N GLY A 215 -12.49 -14.73 -2.25
CA GLY A 215 -13.86 -15.19 -2.50
C GLY A 215 -14.47 -14.55 -3.73
N LEU A 216 -14.20 -13.27 -3.98
CA LEU A 216 -14.71 -12.50 -5.12
C LEU A 216 -13.62 -11.62 -5.69
N SER A 217 -13.74 -11.29 -6.98
CA SER A 217 -12.91 -10.26 -7.61
C SER A 217 -13.68 -9.60 -8.77
N GLY A 218 -13.29 -8.38 -9.12
CA GLY A 218 -13.91 -7.62 -10.20
C GLY A 218 -13.41 -6.18 -10.20
N THR A 219 -13.89 -5.39 -11.14
CA THR A 219 -13.65 -3.95 -11.13
C THR A 219 -14.26 -3.31 -9.89
N GLY A 220 -13.70 -2.18 -9.43
CA GLY A 220 -14.26 -1.45 -8.30
C GLY A 220 -15.74 -1.10 -8.49
N ALA A 221 -16.13 -0.72 -9.72
CA ALA A 221 -17.51 -0.40 -10.09
C ALA A 221 -18.46 -1.62 -9.99
N GLU A 222 -18.02 -2.79 -10.46
CA GLU A 222 -18.81 -4.03 -10.36
C GLU A 222 -19.02 -4.43 -8.89
N LEU A 223 -17.97 -4.41 -8.09
CA LEU A 223 -18.06 -4.80 -6.68
C LEU A 223 -18.86 -3.81 -5.84
N LEU A 224 -18.89 -2.51 -6.17
CA LEU A 224 -19.78 -1.53 -5.54
C LEU A 224 -21.27 -1.84 -5.72
N THR A 225 -21.63 -2.54 -6.79
CA THR A 225 -23.02 -2.90 -7.08
C THR A 225 -23.39 -4.33 -6.65
N ASN A 226 -22.39 -5.14 -6.31
CA ASN A 226 -22.57 -6.53 -5.88
C ASN A 226 -23.30 -6.61 -4.52
N GLU A 227 -24.37 -7.39 -4.45
CA GLU A 227 -25.24 -7.48 -3.26
C GLU A 227 -24.53 -8.12 -2.06
N ASP A 228 -23.67 -9.10 -2.27
CA ASP A 228 -22.92 -9.75 -1.18
C ASP A 228 -21.86 -8.81 -0.60
N VAL A 229 -21.18 -8.04 -1.47
CA VAL A 229 -20.21 -7.01 -1.05
C VAL A 229 -20.92 -5.88 -0.30
N LYS A 230 -22.10 -5.43 -0.76
CA LYS A 230 -22.91 -4.41 -0.07
C LYS A 230 -23.26 -4.86 1.35
N LYS A 231 -23.81 -6.06 1.49
CA LYS A 231 -24.24 -6.60 2.79
C LYS A 231 -23.05 -6.79 3.75
N ALA A 232 -21.92 -7.29 3.24
CA ALA A 232 -20.77 -7.64 4.08
C ALA A 232 -19.89 -6.42 4.44
N TYR A 233 -19.73 -5.43 3.53
CA TYR A 233 -18.68 -4.44 3.64
C TYR A 233 -19.11 -2.98 3.45
N LEU A 234 -20.29 -2.69 2.84
CA LEU A 234 -20.68 -1.31 2.53
C LEU A 234 -21.72 -0.73 3.50
N GLY A 235 -22.30 -1.54 4.37
CA GLY A 235 -23.39 -1.13 5.28
C GLY A 235 -24.63 -0.77 4.47
N SER A 236 -25.60 -1.64 4.44
CA SER A 236 -26.94 -1.37 3.89
C SER A 236 -27.71 -0.39 4.76
#